data_d6570bcce6d5a98ae2631c1f7533ac95
#
_entry.id   d6570bcce6d5a98ae2631c1f7533ac95
#
_cell.length_a   1.000
_cell.length_b   1.000
_cell.length_c   1.000
_cell.angle_alpha   90.00
_cell.angle_beta   90.00
_cell.angle_gamma   90.00
#
_symmetry.space_group_name_H-M   'P 1'
#
loop_
_entity.id
_entity.type
_entity.pdbx_description
1 polymer ?
#
loop_
_entity_poly.entity_id
_entity_poly.type
_entity_poly.pdbx_seq_one_letter_code
_entity_poly.pdbx_strand_id
1 'polypeptide(L)'
;VIAMHGWAGDGSHWQPWQEAAEGRGWLWQSGERGYGVRAPHQPGWREGGRRVVISHSMGAHLLGAHQPEVLAGAEAVVLLAGFGRFVPAGSEGRSLRTALAGMAAALAEPTSARTMLHRFLAEAAAPDPVEAMAPGPADGPLSAEGLQRLRSDLELLGQTAGLPEAFPRGVPVLIVEAGADRIVTPPVRALLRQALPEAEVLEMAGAGHALLRAPILPAVLGWLARQEAP
;
A
#
# COMPACT_ATOMS: atom_id res chain seq x y z
N VAL A 1 -10.93 5.53 10.68
CA VAL A 1 -9.75 5.10 9.91
C VAL A 1 -10.21 4.54 8.56
N ILE A 2 -9.56 4.94 7.50
CA ILE A 2 -9.67 4.32 6.17
C ILE A 2 -8.33 3.68 5.83
N ALA A 3 -8.34 2.39 5.50
CA ALA A 3 -7.16 1.64 5.13
C ALA A 3 -7.20 1.23 3.64
N MET A 4 -6.05 1.28 2.95
CA MET A 4 -5.95 0.90 1.54
C MET A 4 -4.75 0.01 1.30
N HIS A 5 -5.00 -1.17 0.73
CA HIS A 5 -3.96 -2.13 0.35
C HIS A 5 -3.16 -1.67 -0.88
N GLY A 6 -2.04 -2.30 -1.14
CA GLY A 6 -1.20 -2.06 -2.31
C GLY A 6 -1.63 -2.83 -3.55
N TRP A 7 -0.84 -2.73 -4.63
CA TRP A 7 -1.03 -3.52 -5.84
C TRP A 7 -0.98 -5.02 -5.54
N ALA A 8 -1.86 -5.79 -6.16
CA ALA A 8 -2.09 -7.22 -5.93
C ALA A 8 -2.44 -7.58 -4.47
N GLY A 9 -2.79 -6.59 -3.64
CA GLY A 9 -3.25 -6.80 -2.26
C GLY A 9 -4.75 -7.08 -2.18
N ASP A 10 -5.21 -7.30 -0.96
CA ASP A 10 -6.60 -7.63 -0.64
C ASP A 10 -7.00 -6.94 0.67
N GLY A 11 -8.23 -6.47 0.75
CA GLY A 11 -8.76 -5.78 1.92
C GLY A 11 -8.84 -6.64 3.18
N SER A 12 -8.87 -7.98 3.06
CA SER A 12 -8.88 -8.88 4.21
C SER A 12 -7.58 -8.89 5.00
N HIS A 13 -6.47 -8.50 4.39
CA HIS A 13 -5.18 -8.40 5.08
C HIS A 13 -5.18 -7.37 6.21
N TRP A 14 -6.17 -6.48 6.24
CA TRP A 14 -6.37 -5.50 7.30
C TRP A 14 -7.12 -6.01 8.52
N GLN A 15 -7.62 -7.26 8.52
CA GLN A 15 -8.47 -7.77 9.61
C GLN A 15 -7.85 -7.60 11.01
N PRO A 16 -6.57 -7.95 11.28
CA PRO A 16 -5.98 -7.74 12.61
C PRO A 16 -5.90 -6.26 13.01
N TRP A 17 -5.74 -5.37 12.02
CA TRP A 17 -5.69 -3.92 12.21
C TRP A 17 -7.07 -3.36 12.54
N GLN A 18 -8.08 -3.84 11.81
CA GLN A 18 -9.48 -3.48 12.05
C GLN A 18 -9.90 -3.88 13.45
N GLU A 19 -9.69 -5.13 13.86
CA GLU A 19 -10.03 -5.63 15.19
C GLU A 19 -9.37 -4.80 16.29
N ALA A 20 -8.10 -4.45 16.12
CA ALA A 20 -7.36 -3.67 17.09
C ALA A 20 -7.80 -2.19 17.15
N ALA A 21 -8.25 -1.61 16.05
CA ALA A 21 -8.82 -0.26 15.97
C ALA A 21 -10.23 -0.21 16.58
N GLU A 22 -11.09 -1.17 16.20
CA GLU A 22 -12.45 -1.30 16.75
C GLU A 22 -12.44 -1.55 18.26
N GLY A 23 -11.47 -2.31 18.77
CA GLY A 23 -11.23 -2.49 20.22
C GLY A 23 -10.88 -1.19 20.96
N ARG A 24 -10.52 -0.12 20.25
CA ARG A 24 -10.32 1.25 20.77
C ARG A 24 -11.50 2.18 20.53
N GLY A 25 -12.60 1.67 19.97
CA GLY A 25 -13.77 2.46 19.60
C GLY A 25 -13.58 3.26 18.30
N TRP A 26 -12.54 2.97 17.51
CA TRP A 26 -12.33 3.65 16.23
C TRP A 26 -13.17 3.00 15.13
N LEU A 27 -13.79 3.82 14.30
CA LEU A 27 -14.47 3.35 13.09
C LEU A 27 -13.44 2.97 12.03
N TRP A 28 -13.61 1.81 11.41
CA TRP A 28 -12.71 1.28 10.39
C TRP A 28 -13.42 0.98 9.09
N GLN A 29 -12.77 1.27 7.96
CA GLN A 29 -13.17 0.82 6.63
C GLN A 29 -11.93 0.43 5.83
N SER A 30 -11.98 -0.70 5.16
CA SER A 30 -10.93 -1.14 4.23
C SER A 30 -11.37 -0.93 2.80
N GLY A 31 -10.57 -0.23 2.02
CA GLY A 31 -10.73 -0.16 0.57
C GLY A 31 -10.38 -1.50 -0.08
N GLU A 32 -11.07 -1.83 -1.18
CA GLU A 32 -10.87 -3.06 -1.95
C GLU A 32 -10.87 -2.73 -3.44
N ARG A 33 -9.79 -3.10 -4.14
CA ARG A 33 -9.67 -2.88 -5.58
C ARG A 33 -10.39 -3.93 -6.42
N GLY A 34 -10.63 -5.11 -5.83
CA GLY A 34 -11.27 -6.21 -6.54
C GLY A 34 -10.35 -6.86 -7.58
N TYR A 35 -9.11 -7.12 -7.22
CA TYR A 35 -8.17 -7.86 -8.06
C TYR A 35 -8.50 -9.34 -8.15
N GLY A 36 -9.04 -9.92 -7.06
CA GLY A 36 -9.44 -11.31 -6.95
C GLY A 36 -10.96 -11.47 -6.88
N VAL A 37 -11.40 -12.35 -5.99
CA VAL A 37 -12.83 -12.73 -5.82
C VAL A 37 -13.64 -11.68 -5.04
N ARG A 38 -13.00 -10.75 -4.35
CA ARG A 38 -13.69 -9.73 -3.59
C ARG A 38 -14.24 -8.65 -4.52
N ALA A 39 -15.47 -8.21 -4.23
CA ALA A 39 -16.04 -7.05 -4.93
C ALA A 39 -15.28 -5.78 -4.56
N PRO A 40 -15.06 -4.85 -5.50
CA PRO A 40 -14.51 -3.54 -5.18
C PRO A 40 -15.32 -2.84 -4.10
N HIS A 41 -14.62 -2.22 -3.15
CA HIS A 41 -15.22 -1.37 -2.12
C HIS A 41 -14.47 -0.05 -2.03
N GLN A 42 -15.22 1.03 -2.14
CA GLN A 42 -14.72 2.40 -2.00
C GLN A 42 -15.15 2.95 -0.63
N PRO A 43 -14.22 3.06 0.33
CA PRO A 43 -14.53 3.62 1.64
C PRO A 43 -14.81 5.13 1.53
N GLY A 44 -15.59 5.66 2.48
CA GLY A 44 -15.87 7.10 2.56
C GLY A 44 -15.87 7.59 3.99
N TRP A 45 -15.57 8.88 4.19
CA TRP A 45 -15.57 9.46 5.52
C TRP A 45 -16.99 9.46 6.11
N ARG A 46 -17.05 9.10 7.38
CA ARG A 46 -18.25 9.26 8.21
C ARG A 46 -18.14 10.57 8.99
N GLU A 47 -19.27 11.07 9.44
CA GLU A 47 -19.33 12.25 10.30
C GLU A 47 -18.71 11.94 11.70
N GLY A 48 -18.03 12.92 12.24
CA GLY A 48 -17.39 12.85 13.55
C GLY A 48 -16.07 12.09 13.60
N GLY A 49 -15.24 12.42 14.56
CA GLY A 49 -13.93 11.84 14.80
C GLY A 49 -12.84 12.27 13.81
N ARG A 50 -11.62 11.94 14.15
CA ARG A 50 -10.45 12.26 13.34
C ARG A 50 -10.34 11.35 12.12
N ARG A 51 -10.02 11.92 10.97
CA ARG A 51 -9.91 11.25 9.66
C ARG A 51 -8.49 10.77 9.44
N VAL A 52 -8.28 9.47 9.50
CA VAL A 52 -6.96 8.85 9.35
C VAL A 52 -6.93 7.94 8.13
N VAL A 53 -5.93 8.11 7.27
CA VAL A 53 -5.62 7.17 6.19
C VAL A 53 -4.42 6.30 6.60
N ILE A 54 -4.55 4.99 6.47
CA ILE A 54 -3.44 4.04 6.55
C ILE A 54 -3.32 3.37 5.18
N SER A 55 -2.18 3.49 4.53
CA SER A 55 -1.98 2.87 3.24
C SER A 55 -0.75 1.96 3.24
N HIS A 56 -0.85 0.84 2.54
CA HIS A 56 0.27 -0.05 2.31
C HIS A 56 0.76 0.07 0.86
N SER A 57 2.07 0.20 0.67
CA SER A 57 2.69 0.21 -0.66
C SER A 57 2.05 1.26 -1.58
N MET A 58 1.43 0.84 -2.68
CA MET A 58 0.73 1.69 -3.65
C MET A 58 -0.59 2.31 -3.12
N GLY A 59 -1.05 1.95 -1.93
CA GLY A 59 -2.40 2.30 -1.43
C GLY A 59 -2.73 3.79 -1.47
N ALA A 60 -1.77 4.67 -1.14
CA ALA A 60 -1.97 6.12 -1.23
C ALA A 60 -2.20 6.60 -2.68
N HIS A 61 -1.50 6.00 -3.66
CA HIS A 61 -1.69 6.29 -5.08
C HIS A 61 -3.05 5.78 -5.59
N LEU A 62 -3.49 4.62 -5.11
CA LEU A 62 -4.81 4.07 -5.45
C LEU A 62 -5.93 4.99 -4.91
N LEU A 63 -5.81 5.46 -3.67
CA LEU A 63 -6.74 6.47 -3.14
C LEU A 63 -6.67 7.76 -3.95
N GLY A 64 -5.48 8.28 -4.24
CA GLY A 64 -5.32 9.51 -5.03
C GLY A 64 -5.92 9.43 -6.42
N ALA A 65 -5.84 8.27 -7.08
CA ALA A 65 -6.37 8.08 -8.43
C ALA A 65 -7.88 7.79 -8.46
N HIS A 66 -8.43 7.11 -7.45
CA HIS A 66 -9.80 6.60 -7.50
C HIS A 66 -10.74 7.24 -6.48
N GLN A 67 -10.20 7.84 -5.42
CA GLN A 67 -10.93 8.48 -4.32
C GLN A 67 -10.12 9.68 -3.77
N PRO A 68 -9.79 10.68 -4.62
CA PRO A 68 -8.94 11.80 -4.24
C PRO A 68 -9.50 12.58 -3.05
N GLU A 69 -10.82 12.69 -2.91
CA GLU A 69 -11.51 13.35 -1.80
C GLU A 69 -11.29 12.63 -0.46
N VAL A 70 -11.14 11.30 -0.47
CA VAL A 70 -10.81 10.52 0.73
C VAL A 70 -9.40 10.83 1.16
N LEU A 71 -8.44 10.79 0.23
CA LEU A 71 -7.05 11.07 0.56
C LEU A 71 -6.86 12.52 1.02
N ALA A 72 -7.43 13.48 0.28
CA ALA A 72 -7.33 14.92 0.61
C ALA A 72 -8.00 15.28 1.94
N GLY A 73 -9.03 14.54 2.33
CA GLY A 73 -9.75 14.75 3.59
C GLY A 73 -9.07 14.15 4.82
N ALA A 74 -7.92 13.49 4.68
CA ALA A 74 -7.21 12.91 5.81
C ALA A 74 -6.54 13.98 6.68
N GLU A 75 -6.63 13.83 8.01
CA GLU A 75 -6.03 14.70 9.03
C GLU A 75 -4.77 14.07 9.65
N ALA A 76 -4.51 12.79 9.34
CA ALA A 76 -3.25 12.10 9.60
C ALA A 76 -3.08 10.97 8.58
N VAL A 77 -1.84 10.66 8.19
CA VAL A 77 -1.54 9.62 7.21
C VAL A 77 -0.45 8.68 7.72
N VAL A 78 -0.66 7.39 7.54
CA VAL A 78 0.36 6.35 7.77
C VAL A 78 0.69 5.67 6.44
N LEU A 79 1.96 5.67 6.09
CA LEU A 79 2.49 5.04 4.88
C LEU A 79 3.32 3.81 5.28
N LEU A 80 2.76 2.61 5.10
CA LEU A 80 3.45 1.34 5.35
C LEU A 80 4.13 0.89 4.06
N ALA A 81 5.46 0.82 4.03
CA ALA A 81 6.24 0.54 2.82
C ALA A 81 5.77 1.36 1.61
N GLY A 82 5.37 2.63 1.87
CA GLY A 82 4.87 3.54 0.86
C GLY A 82 5.99 4.18 0.03
N PHE A 83 5.60 4.91 -1.00
CA PHE A 83 6.52 5.66 -1.87
C PHE A 83 5.80 6.86 -2.49
N GLY A 84 6.58 7.84 -2.93
CA GLY A 84 6.08 8.91 -3.80
C GLY A 84 6.27 8.52 -5.27
N ARG A 85 7.52 8.54 -5.75
CA ARG A 85 7.91 8.04 -7.08
C ARG A 85 8.42 6.61 -6.95
N PHE A 86 7.79 5.67 -7.65
CA PHE A 86 8.24 4.26 -7.62
C PHE A 86 9.44 4.00 -8.53
N VAL A 87 9.40 4.53 -9.76
CA VAL A 87 10.48 4.34 -10.73
C VAL A 87 11.41 5.55 -10.71
N PRO A 88 12.66 5.42 -10.20
CA PRO A 88 13.64 6.50 -10.27
C PRO A 88 13.85 7.02 -11.69
N ALA A 89 14.20 8.29 -11.82
CA ALA A 89 14.46 8.90 -13.11
C ALA A 89 15.76 8.35 -13.76
N GLY A 90 15.91 8.53 -15.06
CA GLY A 90 17.13 8.21 -15.79
C GLY A 90 17.49 6.72 -15.80
N SER A 91 18.79 6.42 -15.70
CA SER A 91 19.33 5.06 -15.79
C SER A 91 18.99 4.20 -14.57
N GLU A 92 18.86 4.79 -13.38
CA GLU A 92 18.55 4.09 -12.13
C GLU A 92 17.21 3.36 -12.18
N GLY A 93 16.20 3.94 -12.86
CA GLY A 93 14.90 3.32 -13.03
C GLY A 93 14.81 2.27 -14.14
N ARG A 94 15.86 2.02 -14.92
CA ARG A 94 15.80 1.14 -16.10
C ARG A 94 15.36 -0.28 -15.74
N SER A 95 15.97 -0.85 -14.72
CA SER A 95 15.68 -2.21 -14.26
C SER A 95 14.20 -2.36 -13.83
N LEU A 96 13.69 -1.39 -13.05
CA LEU A 96 12.29 -1.38 -12.63
C LEU A 96 11.33 -1.20 -13.82
N ARG A 97 11.64 -0.32 -14.78
CA ARG A 97 10.82 -0.21 -16.00
C ARG A 97 10.75 -1.51 -16.78
N THR A 98 11.88 -2.21 -16.92
CA THR A 98 11.91 -3.52 -17.59
C THR A 98 11.09 -4.56 -16.82
N ALA A 99 11.21 -4.59 -15.49
CA ALA A 99 10.42 -5.49 -14.65
C ALA A 99 8.92 -5.22 -14.78
N LEU A 100 8.49 -3.95 -14.68
CA LEU A 100 7.09 -3.57 -14.85
C LEU A 100 6.53 -3.92 -16.23
N ALA A 101 7.33 -3.73 -17.29
CA ALA A 101 6.93 -4.12 -18.65
C ALA A 101 6.74 -5.65 -18.76
N GLY A 102 7.62 -6.43 -18.15
CA GLY A 102 7.49 -7.89 -18.08
C GLY A 102 6.24 -8.34 -17.29
N MET A 103 5.95 -7.67 -16.17
CA MET A 103 4.75 -7.92 -15.38
C MET A 103 3.48 -7.57 -16.18
N ALA A 104 3.45 -6.43 -16.87
CA ALA A 104 2.33 -6.02 -17.71
C ALA A 104 2.06 -7.02 -18.85
N ALA A 105 3.12 -7.54 -19.49
CA ALA A 105 3.00 -8.59 -20.50
C ALA A 105 2.42 -9.89 -19.93
N ALA A 106 2.84 -10.29 -18.72
CA ALA A 106 2.34 -11.49 -18.06
C ALA A 106 0.84 -11.41 -17.70
N LEU A 107 0.31 -10.20 -17.46
CA LEU A 107 -1.11 -9.97 -17.17
C LEU A 107 -2.03 -10.17 -18.39
N ALA A 108 -1.49 -10.46 -19.59
CA ALA A 108 -2.30 -10.72 -20.79
C ALA A 108 -3.11 -12.02 -20.68
N GLU A 109 -2.57 -13.04 -20.01
CA GLU A 109 -3.16 -14.37 -19.89
C GLU A 109 -3.28 -14.80 -18.42
N PRO A 110 -4.40 -15.42 -17.98
CA PRO A 110 -4.62 -15.77 -16.58
C PRO A 110 -3.54 -16.66 -15.98
N THR A 111 -3.00 -17.62 -16.75
CA THR A 111 -1.97 -18.55 -16.26
C THR A 111 -0.64 -17.84 -16.02
N SER A 112 -0.19 -17.01 -16.97
CA SER A 112 1.03 -16.22 -16.83
C SER A 112 0.90 -15.16 -15.74
N ALA A 113 -0.29 -14.53 -15.62
CA ALA A 113 -0.61 -13.59 -14.56
C ALA A 113 -0.46 -14.23 -13.18
N ARG A 114 -1.03 -15.41 -12.96
CA ARG A 114 -0.92 -16.12 -11.68
C ARG A 114 0.54 -16.45 -11.35
N THR A 115 1.29 -16.99 -12.30
CA THR A 115 2.71 -17.30 -12.10
C THR A 115 3.51 -16.04 -11.75
N MET A 116 3.25 -14.94 -12.43
CA MET A 116 3.91 -13.66 -12.16
C MET A 116 3.53 -13.11 -10.79
N LEU A 117 2.25 -13.17 -10.40
CA LEU A 117 1.77 -12.72 -9.08
C LEU A 117 2.41 -13.52 -7.95
N HIS A 118 2.50 -14.85 -8.05
CA HIS A 118 3.18 -15.66 -7.04
C HIS A 118 4.67 -15.28 -6.90
N ARG A 119 5.36 -15.01 -8.01
CA ARG A 119 6.76 -14.54 -7.96
C ARG A 119 6.87 -13.15 -7.29
N PHE A 120 5.96 -12.22 -7.62
CA PHE A 120 5.91 -10.92 -6.97
C PHE A 120 5.64 -11.04 -5.47
N LEU A 121 4.69 -11.88 -5.06
CA LEU A 121 4.38 -12.11 -3.64
C LEU A 121 5.55 -12.76 -2.88
N ALA A 122 6.31 -13.65 -3.52
CA ALA A 122 7.52 -14.22 -2.92
C ALA A 122 8.59 -13.14 -2.65
N GLU A 123 8.78 -12.19 -3.58
CA GLU A 123 9.68 -11.06 -3.36
C GLU A 123 9.15 -10.08 -2.31
N ALA A 124 7.83 -9.86 -2.27
CA ALA A 124 7.20 -9.00 -1.27
C ALA A 124 7.21 -9.61 0.14
N ALA A 125 7.11 -10.93 0.26
CA ALA A 125 7.20 -11.64 1.53
C ALA A 125 8.63 -11.67 2.10
N ALA A 126 9.63 -11.73 1.22
CA ALA A 126 11.03 -11.90 1.64
C ALA A 126 11.45 -10.80 2.65
N PRO A 127 12.22 -11.17 3.71
CA PRO A 127 12.92 -12.44 3.92
C PRO A 127 12.05 -13.57 4.46
N ASP A 128 10.80 -13.33 4.84
CA ASP A 128 9.89 -14.36 5.30
C ASP A 128 9.43 -15.27 4.14
N PRO A 129 9.05 -16.52 4.40
CA PRO A 129 8.48 -17.39 3.38
C PRO A 129 7.10 -16.89 2.95
N VAL A 130 6.79 -17.05 1.64
CA VAL A 130 5.52 -16.58 1.07
C VAL A 130 4.30 -17.29 1.68
N GLU A 131 4.46 -18.54 2.13
CA GLU A 131 3.43 -19.33 2.82
C GLU A 131 2.98 -18.71 4.14
N ALA A 132 3.79 -17.82 4.67
CA ALA A 132 3.44 -17.04 5.84
C ALA A 132 2.47 -15.91 5.50
N MET A 133 2.28 -15.49 4.25
CA MET A 133 1.29 -14.48 3.85
C MET A 133 -0.15 -15.03 3.95
N ALA A 134 -1.08 -14.16 4.27
CA ALA A 134 -2.49 -14.50 4.15
C ALA A 134 -2.85 -14.70 2.66
N PRO A 135 -3.80 -15.63 2.34
CA PRO A 135 -4.28 -15.78 0.98
C PRO A 135 -4.78 -14.47 0.39
N GLY A 136 -4.51 -14.28 -0.89
CA GLY A 136 -4.85 -13.05 -1.60
C GLY A 136 -5.32 -13.31 -3.04
N PRO A 137 -5.34 -12.29 -3.89
CA PRO A 137 -5.85 -12.40 -5.27
C PRO A 137 -5.18 -13.48 -6.12
N ALA A 138 -3.89 -13.80 -5.86
CA ALA A 138 -3.16 -14.83 -6.61
C ALA A 138 -3.60 -16.26 -6.29
N ASP A 139 -4.21 -16.48 -5.12
CA ASP A 139 -4.60 -17.81 -4.63
C ASP A 139 -5.99 -18.25 -5.11
N GLY A 140 -6.75 -17.30 -5.69
CA GLY A 140 -8.10 -17.52 -6.19
C GLY A 140 -8.21 -17.39 -7.71
N PRO A 141 -9.44 -17.49 -8.26
CA PRO A 141 -9.69 -17.18 -9.65
C PRO A 141 -9.49 -15.68 -9.93
N LEU A 142 -8.84 -15.39 -11.05
CA LEU A 142 -8.67 -14.05 -11.57
C LEU A 142 -9.73 -13.80 -12.66
N SER A 143 -10.65 -12.88 -12.42
CA SER A 143 -11.63 -12.47 -13.43
C SER A 143 -10.99 -11.56 -14.49
N ALA A 144 -11.66 -11.38 -15.63
CA ALA A 144 -11.21 -10.43 -16.66
C ALA A 144 -11.12 -9.00 -16.11
N GLU A 145 -12.07 -8.60 -15.28
CA GLU A 145 -12.09 -7.29 -14.61
C GLU A 145 -10.97 -7.16 -13.60
N GLY A 146 -10.67 -8.22 -12.83
CA GLY A 146 -9.55 -8.26 -11.89
C GLY A 146 -8.21 -8.10 -12.59
N LEU A 147 -8.00 -8.82 -13.70
CA LEU A 147 -6.82 -8.68 -14.55
C LEU A 147 -6.69 -7.28 -15.16
N GLN A 148 -7.81 -6.70 -15.62
CA GLN A 148 -7.81 -5.34 -16.15
C GLN A 148 -7.41 -4.32 -15.08
N ARG A 149 -7.93 -4.43 -13.84
CA ARG A 149 -7.54 -3.56 -12.72
C ARG A 149 -6.09 -3.73 -12.35
N LEU A 150 -5.58 -4.97 -12.27
CA LEU A 150 -4.17 -5.23 -12.03
C LEU A 150 -3.28 -4.54 -13.06
N ARG A 151 -3.67 -4.57 -14.35
CA ARG A 151 -2.94 -3.93 -15.43
C ARG A 151 -2.98 -2.41 -15.32
N SER A 152 -4.16 -1.82 -15.18
CA SER A 152 -4.31 -0.37 -15.08
C SER A 152 -3.56 0.21 -13.87
N ASP A 153 -3.61 -0.49 -12.73
CA ASP A 153 -2.93 -0.04 -11.52
C ASP A 153 -1.40 -0.27 -11.61
N LEU A 154 -0.94 -1.28 -12.37
CA LEU A 154 0.49 -1.45 -12.66
C LEU A 154 1.01 -0.34 -13.60
N GLU A 155 0.22 0.10 -14.56
CA GLU A 155 0.53 1.26 -15.41
C GLU A 155 0.61 2.54 -14.57
N LEU A 156 -0.38 2.76 -13.69
CA LEU A 156 -0.36 3.87 -12.73
C LEU A 156 0.91 3.85 -11.87
N LEU A 157 1.31 2.67 -11.36
CA LEU A 157 2.54 2.49 -10.59
C LEU A 157 3.77 2.99 -11.37
N GLY A 158 3.88 2.58 -12.62
CA GLY A 158 5.00 2.97 -13.50
C GLY A 158 5.04 4.47 -13.82
N GLN A 159 3.90 5.17 -13.71
CA GLN A 159 3.75 6.60 -14.02
C GLN A 159 3.89 7.50 -12.79
N THR A 160 4.03 6.95 -11.58
CA THR A 160 4.16 7.76 -10.36
C THR A 160 5.36 8.69 -10.46
N ALA A 161 5.13 9.99 -10.30
CA ALA A 161 6.17 11.03 -10.39
C ALA A 161 6.51 11.69 -9.04
N GLY A 162 5.71 11.43 -8.01
CA GLY A 162 5.80 11.97 -6.66
C GLY A 162 4.64 11.45 -5.83
N LEU A 163 4.34 12.11 -4.72
CA LEU A 163 3.10 11.86 -3.98
C LEU A 163 1.88 12.18 -4.85
N PRO A 164 0.73 11.52 -4.64
CA PRO A 164 -0.52 11.89 -5.31
C PRO A 164 -0.84 13.38 -5.14
N GLU A 165 -1.43 14.01 -6.15
CA GLU A 165 -1.82 15.43 -6.08
C GLU A 165 -2.78 15.69 -4.89
N ALA A 166 -3.67 14.74 -4.62
CA ALA A 166 -4.61 14.79 -3.51
C ALA A 166 -3.98 14.47 -2.14
N PHE A 167 -2.65 14.25 -2.05
CA PHE A 167 -2.01 13.97 -0.75
C PHE A 167 -2.15 15.20 0.17
N PRO A 168 -2.68 15.03 1.42
CA PRO A 168 -2.95 16.15 2.29
C PRO A 168 -1.65 16.84 2.73
N ARG A 169 -1.69 18.16 2.82
CA ARG A 169 -0.54 19.00 3.23
C ARG A 169 -0.69 19.44 4.68
N GLY A 170 0.44 19.50 5.38
CA GLY A 170 0.46 20.06 6.75
C GLY A 170 -0.21 19.16 7.79
N VAL A 171 -0.44 17.90 7.48
CA VAL A 171 -0.96 16.90 8.43
C VAL A 171 0.17 16.02 8.95
N PRO A 172 0.05 15.45 10.16
CA PRO A 172 1.01 14.48 10.66
C PRO A 172 1.11 13.27 9.73
N VAL A 173 2.33 12.86 9.41
CA VAL A 173 2.61 11.67 8.58
C VAL A 173 3.57 10.75 9.32
N LEU A 174 3.23 9.46 9.36
CA LEU A 174 4.13 8.39 9.79
C LEU A 174 4.53 7.56 8.57
N ILE A 175 5.81 7.47 8.30
CA ILE A 175 6.39 6.55 7.32
C ILE A 175 6.90 5.32 8.08
N VAL A 176 6.40 4.13 7.77
CA VAL A 176 6.94 2.87 8.28
C VAL A 176 7.72 2.20 7.16
N GLU A 177 9.02 2.06 7.33
CA GLU A 177 9.93 1.48 6.34
C GLU A 177 10.33 0.06 6.71
N ALA A 178 10.38 -0.80 5.71
CA ALA A 178 10.89 -2.16 5.82
C ALA A 178 12.36 -2.17 5.37
N GLY A 179 13.28 -2.51 6.29
CA GLY A 179 14.72 -2.47 6.02
C GLY A 179 15.18 -3.49 4.98
N ALA A 180 14.53 -4.66 4.95
CA ALA A 180 14.79 -5.74 3.99
C ALA A 180 13.83 -5.75 2.78
N ASP A 181 13.10 -4.65 2.54
CA ASP A 181 12.15 -4.51 1.43
C ASP A 181 12.84 -4.64 0.06
N ARG A 182 12.39 -5.61 -0.74
CA ARG A 182 12.89 -5.84 -2.10
C ARG A 182 12.04 -5.17 -3.18
N ILE A 183 10.87 -4.63 -2.82
CA ILE A 183 9.94 -3.95 -3.73
C ILE A 183 10.18 -2.44 -3.70
N VAL A 184 10.10 -1.81 -2.51
CA VAL A 184 10.39 -0.38 -2.32
C VAL A 184 11.84 -0.25 -1.89
N THR A 185 12.71 -0.11 -2.88
CA THR A 185 14.18 -0.11 -2.71
C THR A 185 14.68 1.12 -1.93
N PRO A 186 15.90 1.08 -1.37
CA PRO A 186 16.45 2.21 -0.62
C PRO A 186 16.42 3.56 -1.37
N PRO A 187 16.75 3.65 -2.69
CA PRO A 187 16.61 4.90 -3.43
C PRO A 187 15.16 5.42 -3.48
N VAL A 188 14.17 4.53 -3.62
CA VAL A 188 12.74 4.89 -3.64
C VAL A 188 12.30 5.42 -2.28
N ARG A 189 12.73 4.79 -1.18
CA ARG A 189 12.47 5.27 0.20
C ARG A 189 13.08 6.65 0.43
N ALA A 190 14.32 6.85 -0.04
CA ALA A 190 14.99 8.15 0.09
C ALA A 190 14.20 9.28 -0.61
N LEU A 191 13.62 9.02 -1.78
CA LEU A 191 12.76 9.99 -2.48
C LEU A 191 11.50 10.32 -1.67
N LEU A 192 10.90 9.35 -0.99
CA LEU A 192 9.75 9.60 -0.12
C LEU A 192 10.12 10.48 1.08
N ARG A 193 11.22 10.18 1.75
CA ARG A 193 11.73 11.01 2.87
C ARG A 193 12.02 12.45 2.43
N GLN A 194 12.56 12.65 1.24
CA GLN A 194 12.78 13.99 0.67
C GLN A 194 11.48 14.73 0.38
N ALA A 195 10.43 14.01 -0.04
CA ALA A 195 9.13 14.61 -0.30
C ALA A 195 8.34 14.93 0.98
N LEU A 196 8.67 14.27 2.10
CA LEU A 196 8.01 14.40 3.40
C LEU A 196 9.04 14.61 4.52
N PRO A 197 9.77 15.74 4.53
CA PRO A 197 10.88 15.95 5.48
C PRO A 197 10.43 16.05 6.94
N GLU A 198 9.15 16.40 7.18
CA GLU A 198 8.57 16.53 8.53
C GLU A 198 7.90 15.23 9.02
N ALA A 199 7.89 14.16 8.20
CA ALA A 199 7.27 12.90 8.60
C ALA A 199 8.10 12.20 9.68
N GLU A 200 7.41 11.62 10.67
CA GLU A 200 8.05 10.65 11.56
C GLU A 200 8.38 9.36 10.79
N VAL A 201 9.55 8.79 11.03
CA VAL A 201 9.99 7.55 10.37
C VAL A 201 10.18 6.46 11.40
N LEU A 202 9.50 5.32 11.19
CA LEU A 202 9.69 4.09 11.94
C LEU A 202 10.33 3.05 11.01
N GLU A 203 11.56 2.65 11.30
CA GLU A 203 12.26 1.63 10.52
C GLU A 203 12.17 0.25 11.18
N MET A 204 11.75 -0.74 10.39
CA MET A 204 11.71 -2.16 10.73
C MET A 204 12.86 -2.88 10.02
N ALA A 205 14.05 -2.86 10.60
CA ALA A 205 15.32 -3.26 9.94
C ALA A 205 15.27 -4.64 9.27
N GLY A 206 14.65 -5.64 9.91
CA GLY A 206 14.57 -7.01 9.39
C GLY A 206 13.30 -7.33 8.58
N ALA A 207 12.35 -6.39 8.50
CA ALA A 207 11.07 -6.64 7.83
C ALA A 207 11.20 -6.49 6.31
N GLY A 208 10.44 -7.32 5.57
CA GLY A 208 10.21 -7.20 4.15
C GLY A 208 9.03 -6.29 3.82
N HIS A 209 8.67 -6.25 2.53
CA HIS A 209 7.58 -5.39 2.04
C HIS A 209 6.21 -5.66 2.67
N ALA A 210 5.95 -6.92 3.08
CA ALA A 210 4.66 -7.35 3.64
C ALA A 210 4.46 -6.87 5.09
N LEU A 211 4.57 -5.57 5.35
CA LEU A 211 4.53 -4.95 6.69
C LEU A 211 3.25 -5.18 7.47
N LEU A 212 2.13 -5.50 6.82
CA LEU A 212 0.84 -5.74 7.51
C LEU A 212 0.92 -6.91 8.52
N ARG A 213 1.93 -7.77 8.39
CA ARG A 213 2.20 -8.90 9.28
C ARG A 213 3.31 -8.65 10.29
N ALA A 214 4.12 -7.63 10.07
CA ALA A 214 5.17 -7.27 11.00
C ALA A 214 4.57 -6.80 12.34
N PRO A 215 5.31 -6.92 13.45
CA PRO A 215 4.82 -6.53 14.78
C PRO A 215 4.82 -5.00 14.96
N ILE A 216 4.30 -4.28 13.96
CA ILE A 216 4.27 -2.81 13.92
C ILE A 216 2.94 -2.23 14.40
N LEU A 217 1.89 -3.04 14.44
CA LEU A 217 0.54 -2.60 14.77
C LEU A 217 0.46 -1.81 16.10
N PRO A 218 1.05 -2.27 17.23
CA PRO A 218 1.02 -1.49 18.47
C PRO A 218 1.71 -0.13 18.34
N ALA A 219 2.82 -0.05 17.61
CA ALA A 219 3.56 1.20 17.41
C ALA A 219 2.76 2.21 16.57
N VAL A 220 2.12 1.75 15.48
CA VAL A 220 1.28 2.58 14.63
C VAL A 220 0.04 3.07 15.40
N LEU A 221 -0.66 2.18 16.11
CA LEU A 221 -1.82 2.58 16.91
C LEU A 221 -1.44 3.53 18.04
N GLY A 222 -0.26 3.33 18.65
CA GLY A 222 0.29 4.25 19.66
C GLY A 222 0.61 5.62 19.06
N TRP A 223 1.15 5.67 17.84
CA TRP A 223 1.38 6.94 17.13
C TRP A 223 0.07 7.66 16.83
N LEU A 224 -0.95 6.96 16.32
CA LEU A 224 -2.28 7.51 16.05
C LEU A 224 -2.93 8.08 17.32
N ALA A 225 -2.85 7.37 18.43
CA ALA A 225 -3.40 7.85 19.70
C ALA A 225 -2.75 9.15 20.18
N ARG A 226 -1.45 9.37 19.91
CA ARG A 226 -0.79 10.66 20.20
C ARG A 226 -1.29 11.80 19.33
N GLN A 227 -1.82 11.49 18.14
CA GLN A 227 -2.42 12.49 17.26
C GLN A 227 -3.84 12.91 17.69
N GLU A 228 -4.48 12.17 18.60
CA GLU A 228 -5.81 12.48 19.13
C GLU A 228 -5.74 13.47 20.32
N ALA A 229 -4.57 13.63 20.92
CA ALA A 229 -4.40 14.57 22.02
C ALA A 229 -4.57 16.03 21.51
N PRO A 230 -5.34 16.87 22.22
CA PRO A 230 -5.60 18.26 21.86
C PRO A 230 -4.33 19.12 21.90
#